data_3b33374cc41a197ce6665abc2b71e217
#
_entry.id   3b33374cc41a197ce6665abc2b71e217
#
_cell.length_a   1.000
_cell.length_b   1.000
_cell.length_c   1.000
_cell.angle_alpha   90.00
_cell.angle_beta   90.00
_cell.angle_gamma   90.00
#
_symmetry.space_group_name_H-M   'P 1'
#
loop_
_entity.id
_entity.type
_entity.pdbx_description
1 polymer ?
#
loop_
_entity_poly.entity_id
_entity_poly.type
_entity_poly.pdbx_seq_one_letter_code
_entity_poly.pdbx_strand_id
1 'polypeptide(L)'
;NTLSGAFCSRLERALMNRIDLFLFESMFARDTFQRVIGTPAGLVRCVFNGVTAREFDPITVASDATDVVYVGEFRHIKGADLLVDAVAELRASGKPVTLTLAGDGEETAAIKAQVEQLGLTQAVRFIGHVQARHGFAQGRLLVVPSRGDSMPYVVIEAAAAGIPMIAANVGGIPEIFSPHHDALFAPNTPSAIAAAITTAMADRDAALARAKALRERIFLHFSQNSMVEGVIAGYREAFAKR
;
A
#
# COMPACT_ATOMS: atom_id res chain seq x y z
N ASN A 1 22.21 4.78 4.50
CA ASN A 1 22.59 5.95 5.33
C ASN A 1 23.43 6.90 4.48
N THR A 2 22.77 7.85 3.82
CA THR A 2 23.44 8.96 3.16
C THR A 2 23.88 9.99 4.21
N LEU A 3 24.96 10.75 3.96
CA LEU A 3 25.40 11.86 4.84
C LEU A 3 24.26 12.84 5.12
N SER A 4 23.38 13.10 4.14
CA SER A 4 22.17 13.91 4.26
C SER A 4 21.19 13.31 5.28
N GLY A 5 20.94 12.01 5.26
CA GLY A 5 20.02 11.36 6.21
C GLY A 5 20.53 11.42 7.66
N ALA A 6 21.84 11.25 7.87
CA ALA A 6 22.43 11.39 9.21
C ALA A 6 22.34 12.82 9.74
N PHE A 7 22.50 13.82 8.88
CA PHE A 7 22.35 15.24 9.25
C PHE A 7 20.89 15.55 9.62
N CYS A 8 19.92 15.13 8.78
CA CYS A 8 18.49 15.32 9.07
C CYS A 8 18.10 14.70 10.42
N SER A 9 18.50 13.43 10.67
CA SER A 9 18.19 12.77 11.94
C SER A 9 18.79 13.45 13.16
N ARG A 10 19.99 14.07 13.03
CA ARG A 10 20.58 14.87 14.12
C ARG A 10 19.81 16.15 14.37
N LEU A 11 19.38 16.83 13.30
CA LEU A 11 18.58 18.06 13.40
C LEU A 11 17.21 17.77 14.02
N GLU A 12 16.52 16.73 13.57
CA GLU A 12 15.23 16.27 14.13
C GLU A 12 15.38 15.97 15.63
N ARG A 13 16.43 15.23 16.02
CA ARG A 13 16.71 14.90 17.42
C ARG A 13 16.97 16.16 18.27
N ALA A 14 17.67 17.14 17.73
CA ALA A 14 17.95 18.40 18.44
C ALA A 14 16.70 19.27 18.61
N LEU A 15 15.77 19.21 17.67
CA LEU A 15 14.58 20.05 17.65
C LEU A 15 13.34 19.39 18.27
N MET A 16 13.29 18.05 18.41
CA MET A 16 12.08 17.33 18.82
C MET A 16 11.53 17.79 20.17
N ASN A 17 12.39 18.25 21.09
CA ASN A 17 11.97 18.75 22.41
C ASN A 17 11.33 20.16 22.36
N ARG A 18 11.31 20.80 21.18
CA ARG A 18 10.65 22.10 20.93
C ARG A 18 9.30 21.96 20.24
N ILE A 19 8.89 20.73 19.98
CA ILE A 19 7.65 20.40 19.28
C ILE A 19 6.62 19.94 20.31
N ASP A 20 5.47 20.59 20.35
CA ASP A 20 4.40 20.31 21.31
C ASP A 20 3.58 19.09 20.91
N LEU A 21 3.47 18.80 19.60
CA LEU A 21 2.63 17.72 19.07
C LEU A 21 3.32 17.00 17.91
N PHE A 22 3.37 15.68 18.00
CA PHE A 22 3.74 14.77 16.92
C PHE A 22 2.52 13.99 16.48
N LEU A 23 2.22 14.04 15.19
CA LEU A 23 1.18 13.24 14.54
C LEU A 23 1.84 12.23 13.62
N PHE A 24 1.53 10.96 13.82
CA PHE A 24 2.00 9.86 12.97
C PHE A 24 0.80 9.21 12.30
N GLU A 25 0.93 8.88 11.03
CA GLU A 25 -0.10 8.24 10.23
C GLU A 25 -0.25 6.73 10.53
N SER A 26 0.70 6.15 11.29
CA SER A 26 0.68 4.74 11.70
C SER A 26 1.45 4.52 13.01
N MET A 27 1.17 3.42 13.69
CA MET A 27 1.95 2.97 14.82
C MET A 27 3.38 2.61 14.38
N PHE A 28 3.52 2.00 13.19
CA PHE A 28 4.81 1.70 12.58
C PHE A 28 5.67 2.96 12.38
N ALA A 29 5.09 4.04 11.85
CA ALA A 29 5.81 5.31 11.66
C ALA A 29 6.26 5.89 13.00
N ARG A 30 5.37 5.91 14.00
CA ARG A 30 5.69 6.33 15.37
C ARG A 30 6.85 5.54 15.96
N ASP A 31 6.76 4.20 15.92
CA ASP A 31 7.75 3.32 16.54
C ASP A 31 9.10 3.40 15.80
N THR A 32 9.06 3.58 14.49
CA THR A 32 10.26 3.82 13.68
C THR A 32 10.90 5.15 14.02
N PHE A 33 10.11 6.23 14.16
CA PHE A 33 10.63 7.53 14.60
C PHE A 33 11.28 7.42 15.97
N GLN A 34 10.60 6.81 16.94
CA GLN A 34 11.13 6.64 18.29
C GLN A 34 12.44 5.85 18.31
N ARG A 35 12.56 4.81 17.52
CA ARG A 35 13.75 3.98 17.42
C ARG A 35 14.92 4.71 16.76
N VAL A 36 14.68 5.51 15.72
CA VAL A 36 15.73 6.15 14.89
C VAL A 36 16.10 7.52 15.41
N ILE A 37 15.11 8.32 15.78
CA ILE A 37 15.30 9.71 16.20
C ILE A 37 15.34 9.84 17.72
N GLY A 38 14.37 9.24 18.40
CA GLY A 38 14.22 9.27 19.86
C GLY A 38 12.77 9.48 20.28
N THR A 39 12.49 9.36 21.58
CA THR A 39 11.16 9.54 22.14
C THR A 39 10.85 11.03 22.29
N PRO A 40 9.81 11.58 21.62
CA PRO A 40 9.39 12.97 21.77
C PRO A 40 8.98 13.29 23.21
N ALA A 41 9.34 14.49 23.69
CA ALA A 41 8.85 15.01 24.97
C ALA A 41 7.42 15.59 24.85
N GLY A 42 7.03 16.02 23.64
CA GLY A 42 5.71 16.54 23.34
C GLY A 42 4.63 15.46 23.27
N LEU A 43 3.39 15.90 23.04
CA LEU A 43 2.25 15.01 22.85
C LEU A 43 2.45 14.16 21.59
N VAL A 44 2.21 12.85 21.69
CA VAL A 44 2.27 11.91 20.57
C VAL A 44 0.88 11.34 20.30
N ARG A 45 0.44 11.40 19.05
CA ARG A 45 -0.82 10.80 18.56
C ARG A 45 -0.58 10.04 17.27
N CYS A 46 -1.23 8.89 17.13
CA CYS A 46 -1.40 8.22 15.84
C CYS A 46 -2.76 8.61 15.28
N VAL A 47 -2.78 9.17 14.07
CA VAL A 47 -3.97 9.56 13.35
C VAL A 47 -3.87 8.98 11.95
N PHE A 48 -4.57 7.89 11.72
CA PHE A 48 -4.51 7.17 10.45
C PHE A 48 -4.95 8.04 9.28
N ASN A 49 -4.33 7.84 8.12
CA ASN A 49 -4.79 8.43 6.86
C ASN A 49 -6.23 8.05 6.59
N GLY A 50 -7.02 8.99 6.08
CA GLY A 50 -8.44 8.77 5.83
C GLY A 50 -8.82 9.05 4.39
N VAL A 51 -9.80 8.31 3.87
CA VAL A 51 -10.35 8.46 2.53
C VAL A 51 -11.73 9.10 2.54
N THR A 52 -12.11 9.76 1.44
CA THR A 52 -13.39 10.41 1.26
C THR A 52 -14.51 9.40 1.05
N ALA A 53 -15.76 9.85 1.22
CA ALA A 53 -16.94 9.01 0.94
C ALA A 53 -16.98 8.49 -0.51
N ARG A 54 -16.42 9.24 -1.47
CA ARG A 54 -16.35 8.86 -2.88
C ARG A 54 -15.56 7.57 -3.09
N GLU A 55 -14.56 7.27 -2.26
CA GLU A 55 -13.77 6.04 -2.40
C GLU A 55 -14.58 4.78 -2.12
N PHE A 56 -15.72 4.92 -1.43
CA PHE A 56 -16.65 3.81 -1.17
C PHE A 56 -17.64 3.55 -2.32
N ASP A 57 -17.67 4.37 -3.37
CA ASP A 57 -18.52 4.11 -4.52
C ASP A 57 -18.09 2.80 -5.20
N PRO A 58 -19.04 1.99 -5.73
CA PRO A 58 -18.70 0.76 -6.43
C PRO A 58 -17.79 1.01 -7.63
N ILE A 59 -16.89 0.07 -7.90
CA ILE A 59 -16.05 0.05 -9.11
C ILE A 59 -16.51 -1.12 -9.97
N THR A 60 -16.85 -0.83 -11.22
CA THR A 60 -17.12 -1.85 -12.22
C THR A 60 -15.82 -2.30 -12.85
N VAL A 61 -15.48 -3.58 -12.69
CA VAL A 61 -14.30 -4.18 -13.30
C VAL A 61 -14.47 -4.18 -14.82
N ALA A 62 -13.44 -3.76 -15.55
CA ALA A 62 -13.47 -3.71 -17.01
C ALA A 62 -13.67 -5.10 -17.62
N SER A 63 -14.35 -5.18 -18.76
CA SER A 63 -14.62 -6.46 -19.43
C SER A 63 -13.34 -7.18 -19.88
N ASP A 64 -12.30 -6.40 -20.20
CA ASP A 64 -10.95 -6.84 -20.60
C ASP A 64 -9.94 -6.80 -19.44
N ALA A 65 -10.41 -6.72 -18.18
CA ALA A 65 -9.55 -6.67 -17.00
C ALA A 65 -8.65 -7.91 -16.90
N THR A 66 -7.40 -7.65 -16.58
CA THR A 66 -6.38 -8.69 -16.32
C THR A 66 -6.66 -9.43 -15.00
N ASP A 67 -5.97 -10.56 -14.81
CA ASP A 67 -6.07 -11.32 -13.56
C ASP A 67 -5.56 -10.53 -12.38
N VAL A 68 -4.45 -9.82 -12.57
CA VAL A 68 -3.74 -9.04 -11.55
C VAL A 68 -3.60 -7.60 -12.00
N VAL A 69 -3.70 -6.66 -11.06
CA VAL A 69 -3.38 -5.25 -11.27
C VAL A 69 -2.42 -4.74 -10.20
N TYR A 70 -1.53 -3.89 -10.62
CA TYR A 70 -0.71 -3.02 -9.77
C TYR A 70 -1.14 -1.57 -10.00
N VAL A 71 -1.28 -0.80 -8.93
CA VAL A 71 -1.56 0.63 -8.99
C VAL A 71 -0.58 1.37 -8.08
N GLY A 72 0.26 2.22 -8.64
CA GLY A 72 1.24 2.97 -7.87
C GLY A 72 2.40 3.51 -8.68
N GLU A 73 3.23 4.31 -8.03
CA GLU A 73 4.43 4.86 -8.62
C GLU A 73 5.47 3.76 -8.87
N PHE A 74 6.16 3.80 -10.01
CA PHE A 74 7.24 2.85 -10.32
C PHE A 74 8.54 3.31 -9.68
N ARG A 75 8.69 2.97 -8.40
CA ARG A 75 9.87 3.16 -7.56
C ARG A 75 10.25 1.86 -6.89
N HIS A 76 11.54 1.67 -6.65
CA HIS A 76 12.07 0.45 -6.01
C HIS A 76 11.33 0.07 -4.72
N ILE A 77 11.01 1.07 -3.90
CA ILE A 77 10.30 0.82 -2.63
C ILE A 77 8.89 0.26 -2.83
N LYS A 78 8.26 0.47 -4.01
CA LYS A 78 6.91 0.00 -4.31
C LYS A 78 6.85 -1.42 -4.90
N GLY A 79 7.98 -1.96 -5.39
CA GLY A 79 8.15 -3.38 -5.70
C GLY A 79 7.45 -3.88 -6.95
N ALA A 80 7.14 -3.02 -7.92
CA ALA A 80 6.51 -3.45 -9.18
C ALA A 80 7.36 -4.48 -9.95
N ASP A 81 8.69 -4.37 -9.84
CA ASP A 81 9.66 -5.33 -10.37
C ASP A 81 9.48 -6.74 -9.78
N LEU A 82 9.26 -6.86 -8.47
CA LEU A 82 8.99 -8.16 -7.81
C LEU A 82 7.71 -8.82 -8.33
N LEU A 83 6.69 -8.00 -8.65
CA LEU A 83 5.45 -8.52 -9.20
C LEU A 83 5.63 -9.02 -10.64
N VAL A 84 6.44 -8.34 -11.44
CA VAL A 84 6.78 -8.81 -12.81
C VAL A 84 7.50 -10.15 -12.74
N ASP A 85 8.47 -10.32 -11.85
CA ASP A 85 9.16 -11.61 -11.63
C ASP A 85 8.18 -12.69 -11.16
N ALA A 86 7.26 -12.37 -10.24
CA ALA A 86 6.25 -13.32 -9.77
C ALA A 86 5.32 -13.80 -10.90
N VAL A 87 4.92 -12.91 -11.81
CA VAL A 87 4.14 -13.26 -13.00
C VAL A 87 4.94 -14.15 -13.94
N ALA A 88 6.25 -13.90 -14.11
CA ALA A 88 7.13 -14.78 -14.87
C ALA A 88 7.18 -16.21 -14.29
N GLU A 89 7.35 -16.33 -12.96
CA GLU A 89 7.34 -17.63 -12.26
C GLU A 89 6.02 -18.36 -12.45
N LEU A 90 4.89 -17.67 -12.32
CA LEU A 90 3.56 -18.26 -12.54
C LEU A 90 3.41 -18.80 -13.96
N ARG A 91 3.78 -18.01 -14.96
CA ARG A 91 3.67 -18.43 -16.37
C ARG A 91 4.63 -19.57 -16.72
N ALA A 92 5.84 -19.56 -16.18
CA ALA A 92 6.78 -20.68 -16.31
C ALA A 92 6.25 -21.99 -15.69
N SER A 93 5.42 -21.88 -14.64
CA SER A 93 4.74 -23.04 -14.03
C SER A 93 3.43 -23.45 -14.73
N GLY A 94 3.13 -22.88 -15.91
CA GLY A 94 1.94 -23.21 -16.71
C GLY A 94 0.65 -22.50 -16.30
N LYS A 95 0.73 -21.45 -15.47
CA LYS A 95 -0.41 -20.61 -15.06
C LYS A 95 -0.41 -19.31 -15.89
N PRO A 96 -1.32 -19.15 -16.89
CA PRO A 96 -1.29 -18.03 -17.82
C PRO A 96 -1.83 -16.73 -17.21
N VAL A 97 -1.22 -16.27 -16.12
CA VAL A 97 -1.62 -15.03 -15.43
C VAL A 97 -1.28 -13.81 -16.27
N THR A 98 -2.22 -12.86 -16.31
CA THR A 98 -2.08 -11.55 -16.97
C THR A 98 -2.01 -10.41 -15.95
N LEU A 99 -1.27 -9.33 -16.28
CA LEU A 99 -1.00 -8.22 -15.38
C LEU A 99 -1.25 -6.87 -16.05
N THR A 100 -1.94 -5.97 -15.38
CA THR A 100 -1.95 -4.54 -15.71
C THR A 100 -1.09 -3.76 -14.72
N LEU A 101 -0.16 -2.96 -15.24
CA LEU A 101 0.65 -2.01 -14.50
C LEU A 101 0.12 -0.60 -14.74
N ALA A 102 -0.50 -0.03 -13.71
CA ALA A 102 -1.07 1.32 -13.69
C ALA A 102 -0.17 2.24 -12.86
N GLY A 103 0.63 3.05 -13.52
CA GLY A 103 1.58 3.95 -12.87
C GLY A 103 2.67 4.43 -13.81
N ASP A 104 3.56 5.25 -13.24
CA ASP A 104 4.76 5.78 -13.87
C ASP A 104 5.78 6.09 -12.76
N GLY A 105 7.03 6.35 -13.12
CA GLY A 105 8.08 6.71 -12.17
C GLY A 105 9.49 6.45 -12.70
N GLU A 106 10.46 6.61 -11.82
CA GLU A 106 11.89 6.50 -12.15
C GLU A 106 12.29 5.11 -12.69
N GLU A 107 11.55 4.05 -12.32
CA GLU A 107 11.82 2.67 -12.75
C GLU A 107 11.02 2.24 -13.99
N THR A 108 10.23 3.13 -14.61
CA THR A 108 9.39 2.78 -15.78
C THR A 108 10.18 2.08 -16.89
N ALA A 109 11.33 2.62 -17.26
CA ALA A 109 12.15 2.06 -18.32
C ALA A 109 12.74 0.69 -17.94
N ALA A 110 13.18 0.53 -16.69
CA ALA A 110 13.71 -0.71 -16.17
C ALA A 110 12.66 -1.82 -16.12
N ILE A 111 11.44 -1.51 -15.64
CA ILE A 111 10.32 -2.47 -15.57
C ILE A 111 9.88 -2.90 -16.98
N LYS A 112 9.82 -1.98 -17.95
CA LYS A 112 9.53 -2.32 -19.36
C LYS A 112 10.58 -3.26 -19.94
N ALA A 113 11.86 -2.96 -19.74
CA ALA A 113 12.96 -3.84 -20.17
C ALA A 113 12.90 -5.22 -19.51
N GLN A 114 12.56 -5.30 -18.21
CA GLN A 114 12.36 -6.55 -17.48
C GLN A 114 11.23 -7.38 -18.11
N VAL A 115 10.10 -6.76 -18.42
CA VAL A 115 8.95 -7.42 -19.08
C VAL A 115 9.35 -8.00 -20.44
N GLU A 116 10.14 -7.26 -21.24
CA GLU A 116 10.65 -7.72 -22.54
C GLU A 116 11.65 -8.90 -22.37
N GLN A 117 12.62 -8.78 -21.46
CA GLN A 117 13.63 -9.80 -21.18
C GLN A 117 13.00 -11.12 -20.70
N LEU A 118 11.92 -11.04 -19.94
CA LEU A 118 11.19 -12.22 -19.44
C LEU A 118 10.15 -12.76 -20.45
N GLY A 119 10.02 -12.15 -21.64
CA GLY A 119 9.07 -12.59 -22.66
C GLY A 119 7.60 -12.36 -22.29
N LEU A 120 7.31 -11.37 -21.45
CA LEU A 120 5.98 -11.12 -20.89
C LEU A 120 5.18 -10.05 -21.65
N THR A 121 5.63 -9.56 -22.80
CA THR A 121 5.01 -8.45 -23.54
C THR A 121 3.54 -8.68 -23.90
N GLN A 122 3.12 -9.94 -24.10
CA GLN A 122 1.74 -10.31 -24.37
C GLN A 122 0.90 -10.52 -23.09
N ALA A 123 1.53 -10.57 -21.92
CA ALA A 123 0.87 -10.85 -20.65
C ALA A 123 0.79 -9.61 -19.75
N VAL A 124 1.64 -8.61 -19.99
CA VAL A 124 1.73 -7.39 -19.17
C VAL A 124 1.33 -6.18 -19.97
N ARG A 125 0.34 -5.46 -19.47
CA ARG A 125 -0.17 -4.22 -20.07
C ARG A 125 0.21 -3.02 -19.21
N PHE A 126 0.84 -2.00 -19.81
CA PHE A 126 1.12 -0.72 -19.18
C PHE A 126 0.03 0.28 -19.58
N ILE A 127 -0.58 0.97 -18.64
CA ILE A 127 -1.61 1.99 -18.90
C ILE A 127 -1.20 3.40 -18.47
N GLY A 128 0.08 3.56 -18.01
CA GLY A 128 0.59 4.84 -17.53
C GLY A 128 -0.01 5.30 -16.22
N HIS A 129 0.22 6.57 -15.89
CA HIS A 129 -0.37 7.19 -14.71
C HIS A 129 -1.86 7.45 -14.92
N VAL A 130 -2.70 6.90 -14.05
CA VAL A 130 -4.15 7.06 -14.04
C VAL A 130 -4.65 7.30 -12.62
N GLN A 131 -5.88 7.80 -12.48
CA GLN A 131 -6.53 7.83 -11.15
C GLN A 131 -6.64 6.40 -10.59
N ALA A 132 -6.39 6.23 -9.28
CA ALA A 132 -6.34 4.91 -8.65
C ALA A 132 -7.59 4.06 -8.94
N ARG A 133 -8.78 4.65 -8.86
CA ARG A 133 -10.06 3.97 -9.15
C ARG A 133 -10.16 3.45 -10.59
N HIS A 134 -9.59 4.18 -11.58
CA HIS A 134 -9.49 3.69 -12.96
C HIS A 134 -8.53 2.50 -13.04
N GLY A 135 -7.40 2.59 -12.34
CA GLY A 135 -6.43 1.49 -12.24
C GLY A 135 -7.05 0.23 -11.63
N PHE A 136 -7.78 0.37 -10.51
CA PHE A 136 -8.45 -0.76 -9.85
C PHE A 136 -9.44 -1.49 -10.78
N ALA A 137 -10.12 -0.77 -11.67
CA ALA A 137 -11.03 -1.38 -12.63
C ALA A 137 -10.35 -2.31 -13.66
N GLN A 138 -9.01 -2.20 -13.83
CA GLN A 138 -8.27 -2.90 -14.87
C GLN A 138 -7.79 -4.31 -14.47
N GLY A 139 -8.06 -4.75 -13.25
CA GLY A 139 -7.69 -6.09 -12.80
C GLY A 139 -8.68 -6.68 -11.78
N ARG A 140 -8.60 -7.99 -11.59
CA ARG A 140 -9.49 -8.73 -10.68
C ARG A 140 -8.92 -8.90 -9.29
N LEU A 141 -7.60 -8.80 -9.15
CA LEU A 141 -6.86 -8.88 -7.89
C LEU A 141 -5.79 -7.78 -7.86
N LEU A 142 -5.89 -6.86 -6.90
CA LEU A 142 -4.83 -5.90 -6.65
C LEU A 142 -3.69 -6.56 -5.87
N VAL A 143 -2.46 -6.36 -6.32
CA VAL A 143 -1.26 -6.80 -5.60
C VAL A 143 -0.43 -5.59 -5.20
N VAL A 144 -0.09 -5.50 -3.91
CA VAL A 144 0.72 -4.41 -3.34
C VAL A 144 2.05 -4.98 -2.82
N PRO A 145 3.07 -5.08 -3.68
CA PRO A 145 4.33 -5.76 -3.37
C PRO A 145 5.39 -4.83 -2.75
N SER A 146 4.95 -3.80 -2.03
CA SER A 146 5.84 -2.78 -1.46
C SER A 146 6.93 -3.39 -0.58
N ARG A 147 8.18 -2.91 -0.73
CA ARG A 147 9.31 -3.24 0.16
C ARG A 147 9.24 -2.48 1.47
N GLY A 148 8.50 -1.38 1.51
CA GLY A 148 8.24 -0.58 2.70
C GLY A 148 7.20 0.49 2.42
N ASP A 149 6.27 0.66 3.36
CA ASP A 149 5.24 1.71 3.29
C ASP A 149 4.69 1.94 4.69
N SER A 150 4.44 3.17 5.09
CA SER A 150 3.95 3.45 6.44
C SER A 150 2.43 3.39 6.55
N MET A 151 1.71 3.98 5.59
CA MET A 151 0.25 3.97 5.54
C MET A 151 -0.21 4.31 4.11
N PRO A 152 -0.10 3.35 3.16
CA PRO A 152 -0.31 3.62 1.73
C PRO A 152 -1.77 3.91 1.40
N TYR A 153 -2.03 5.07 0.80
CA TYR A 153 -3.38 5.44 0.35
C TYR A 153 -3.97 4.43 -0.62
N VAL A 154 -3.18 3.88 -1.55
CA VAL A 154 -3.66 2.89 -2.53
C VAL A 154 -4.32 1.68 -1.88
N VAL A 155 -3.81 1.23 -0.72
CA VAL A 155 -4.39 0.11 0.05
C VAL A 155 -5.71 0.52 0.69
N ILE A 156 -5.76 1.71 1.30
CA ILE A 156 -6.98 2.23 1.95
C ILE A 156 -8.07 2.50 0.91
N GLU A 157 -7.72 3.11 -0.23
CA GLU A 157 -8.63 3.40 -1.36
C GLU A 157 -9.19 2.11 -1.97
N ALA A 158 -8.33 1.12 -2.24
CA ALA A 158 -8.76 -0.17 -2.77
C ALA A 158 -9.66 -0.94 -1.80
N ALA A 159 -9.33 -0.90 -0.50
CA ALA A 159 -10.15 -1.49 0.54
C ALA A 159 -11.51 -0.79 0.65
N ALA A 160 -11.56 0.54 0.62
CA ALA A 160 -12.80 1.32 0.59
C ALA A 160 -13.69 0.97 -0.61
N ALA A 161 -13.07 0.77 -1.77
CA ALA A 161 -13.77 0.35 -2.99
C ALA A 161 -14.18 -1.13 -3.00
N GLY A 162 -13.75 -1.92 -2.00
CA GLY A 162 -14.06 -3.36 -1.91
C GLY A 162 -13.32 -4.21 -2.94
N ILE A 163 -12.12 -3.78 -3.36
CA ILE A 163 -11.30 -4.49 -4.33
C ILE A 163 -10.60 -5.68 -3.64
N PRO A 164 -10.71 -6.91 -4.18
CA PRO A 164 -9.90 -8.03 -3.71
C PRO A 164 -8.42 -7.69 -3.83
N MET A 165 -7.67 -7.86 -2.72
CA MET A 165 -6.25 -7.53 -2.72
C MET A 165 -5.43 -8.46 -1.85
N ILE A 166 -4.14 -8.56 -2.18
CA ILE A 166 -3.08 -9.10 -1.35
C ILE A 166 -1.96 -8.06 -1.25
N ALA A 167 -1.28 -8.01 -0.13
CA ALA A 167 -0.23 -7.03 0.10
C ALA A 167 0.97 -7.63 0.85
N ALA A 168 2.13 -7.01 0.70
CA ALA A 168 3.29 -7.36 1.49
C ALA A 168 3.07 -7.04 2.97
N ASN A 169 3.50 -7.94 3.85
CA ASN A 169 3.47 -7.75 5.30
C ASN A 169 4.63 -6.85 5.75
N VAL A 170 4.57 -5.57 5.40
CA VAL A 170 5.64 -4.59 5.67
C VAL A 170 5.07 -3.27 6.18
N GLY A 171 5.86 -2.57 6.97
CA GLY A 171 5.53 -1.23 7.43
C GLY A 171 4.23 -1.16 8.22
N GLY A 172 3.39 -0.19 7.90
CA GLY A 172 2.06 -0.01 8.49
C GLY A 172 0.94 -0.72 7.73
N ILE A 173 1.23 -1.43 6.62
CA ILE A 173 0.22 -2.18 5.87
C ILE A 173 -0.57 -3.15 6.77
N PRO A 174 0.07 -3.93 7.68
CA PRO A 174 -0.66 -4.80 8.61
C PRO A 174 -1.69 -4.07 9.50
N GLU A 175 -1.47 -2.80 9.81
CA GLU A 175 -2.40 -2.00 10.61
C GLU A 175 -3.72 -1.74 9.85
N ILE A 176 -3.65 -1.60 8.52
CA ILE A 176 -4.82 -1.45 7.66
C ILE A 176 -5.61 -2.76 7.62
N PHE A 177 -4.90 -3.89 7.46
CA PHE A 177 -5.51 -5.23 7.30
C PHE A 177 -6.04 -5.85 8.60
N SER A 178 -5.58 -5.40 9.78
CA SER A 178 -5.97 -6.01 11.05
C SER A 178 -7.50 -6.10 11.21
N PRO A 179 -8.08 -7.25 11.61
CA PRO A 179 -7.41 -8.51 11.96
C PRO A 179 -7.21 -9.49 10.77
N HIS A 180 -7.47 -9.08 9.53
CA HIS A 180 -7.49 -9.94 8.32
C HIS A 180 -6.10 -10.09 7.69
N HIS A 181 -5.14 -10.65 8.45
CA HIS A 181 -3.74 -10.77 8.02
C HIS A 181 -3.50 -11.92 7.03
N ASP A 182 -4.49 -12.74 6.73
CA ASP A 182 -4.44 -13.86 5.78
C ASP A 182 -4.30 -13.41 4.30
N ALA A 183 -4.55 -12.14 4.03
CA ALA A 183 -4.28 -11.50 2.74
C ALA A 183 -2.87 -10.87 2.64
N LEU A 184 -2.06 -10.99 3.68
CA LEU A 184 -0.69 -10.49 3.69
C LEU A 184 0.31 -11.61 3.39
N PHE A 185 1.28 -11.33 2.54
CA PHE A 185 2.36 -12.27 2.22
C PHE A 185 3.71 -11.82 2.79
N ALA A 186 4.49 -12.80 3.22
CA ALA A 186 5.88 -12.66 3.65
C ALA A 186 6.62 -14.00 3.42
N PRO A 187 7.91 -13.98 3.06
CA PRO A 187 8.73 -12.81 2.76
C PRO A 187 8.28 -12.08 1.49
N ASN A 188 8.72 -10.84 1.29
CA ASN A 188 8.42 -10.09 0.06
C ASN A 188 9.38 -10.50 -1.07
N THR A 189 9.11 -11.66 -1.65
CA THR A 189 9.87 -12.27 -2.76
C THR A 189 8.94 -12.62 -3.91
N PRO A 190 9.44 -12.72 -5.17
CA PRO A 190 8.63 -13.14 -6.31
C PRO A 190 7.86 -14.43 -6.05
N SER A 191 8.50 -15.46 -5.50
CA SER A 191 7.88 -16.76 -5.23
C SER A 191 6.77 -16.68 -4.18
N ALA A 192 6.92 -15.86 -3.11
CA ALA A 192 5.86 -15.66 -2.12
C ALA A 192 4.67 -14.89 -2.72
N ILE A 193 4.95 -13.89 -3.57
CA ILE A 193 3.91 -13.15 -4.31
C ILE A 193 3.16 -14.12 -5.25
N ALA A 194 3.87 -14.94 -6.01
CA ALA A 194 3.28 -15.93 -6.92
C ALA A 194 2.39 -16.94 -6.18
N ALA A 195 2.83 -17.41 -5.00
CA ALA A 195 2.05 -18.29 -4.15
C ALA A 195 0.77 -17.59 -3.62
N ALA A 196 0.88 -16.34 -3.16
CA ALA A 196 -0.25 -15.56 -2.68
C ALA A 196 -1.27 -15.27 -3.79
N ILE A 197 -0.82 -14.92 -5.01
CA ILE A 197 -1.68 -14.76 -6.19
C ILE A 197 -2.41 -16.07 -6.48
N THR A 198 -1.70 -17.21 -6.49
CA THR A 198 -2.30 -18.51 -6.74
C THR A 198 -3.42 -18.81 -5.74
N THR A 199 -3.16 -18.60 -4.44
CA THR A 199 -4.15 -18.84 -3.37
C THR A 199 -5.37 -17.92 -3.52
N ALA A 200 -5.15 -16.63 -3.76
CA ALA A 200 -6.25 -15.66 -3.91
C ALA A 200 -7.11 -15.93 -5.15
N MET A 201 -6.51 -16.38 -6.24
CA MET A 201 -7.22 -16.73 -7.47
C MET A 201 -7.98 -18.08 -7.38
N ALA A 202 -7.48 -19.02 -6.57
CA ALA A 202 -8.11 -20.32 -6.39
C ALA A 202 -9.43 -20.24 -5.62
N ASP A 203 -9.56 -19.27 -4.70
CA ASP A 203 -10.77 -19.04 -3.91
C ASP A 203 -11.21 -17.56 -4.01
N ARG A 204 -11.89 -17.27 -5.10
CA ARG A 204 -12.39 -15.92 -5.40
C ARG A 204 -13.45 -15.47 -4.39
N ASP A 205 -14.28 -16.37 -3.92
CA ASP A 205 -15.36 -16.03 -2.98
C ASP A 205 -14.77 -15.64 -1.62
N ALA A 206 -13.77 -16.35 -1.15
CA ALA A 206 -13.02 -15.95 0.05
C ALA A 206 -12.29 -14.60 -0.14
N ALA A 207 -11.69 -14.35 -1.32
CA ALA A 207 -11.05 -13.07 -1.60
C ALA A 207 -12.06 -11.91 -1.58
N LEU A 208 -13.26 -12.09 -2.13
CA LEU A 208 -14.34 -11.10 -2.09
C LEU A 208 -14.89 -10.90 -0.67
N ALA A 209 -15.04 -11.97 0.10
CA ALA A 209 -15.47 -11.89 1.50
C ALA A 209 -14.47 -11.08 2.36
N ARG A 210 -13.16 -11.31 2.16
CA ARG A 210 -12.11 -10.51 2.81
C ARG A 210 -12.14 -9.05 2.39
N ALA A 211 -12.33 -8.76 1.09
CA ALA A 211 -12.44 -7.40 0.59
C ALA A 211 -13.63 -6.67 1.23
N LYS A 212 -14.78 -7.34 1.38
CA LYS A 212 -15.95 -6.79 2.08
C LYS A 212 -15.65 -6.49 3.54
N ALA A 213 -15.07 -7.41 4.27
CA ALA A 213 -14.71 -7.22 5.68
C ALA A 213 -13.69 -6.08 5.86
N LEU A 214 -12.69 -5.99 4.97
CA LEU A 214 -11.73 -4.91 4.99
C LEU A 214 -12.40 -3.55 4.68
N ARG A 215 -13.33 -3.50 3.72
CA ARG A 215 -14.10 -2.29 3.43
C ARG A 215 -14.88 -1.79 4.65
N GLU A 216 -15.52 -2.67 5.40
CA GLU A 216 -16.23 -2.33 6.64
C GLU A 216 -15.27 -1.72 7.67
N ARG A 217 -14.08 -2.29 7.82
CA ARG A 217 -13.03 -1.74 8.68
C ARG A 217 -12.60 -0.33 8.25
N ILE A 218 -12.35 -0.13 6.93
CA ILE A 218 -11.96 1.19 6.42
C ILE A 218 -13.05 2.23 6.70
N PHE A 219 -14.31 1.87 6.51
CA PHE A 219 -15.43 2.76 6.80
C PHE A 219 -15.43 3.23 8.26
N LEU A 220 -15.14 2.33 9.20
CA LEU A 220 -15.16 2.62 10.64
C LEU A 220 -13.93 3.41 11.13
N HIS A 221 -12.75 3.18 10.55
CA HIS A 221 -11.49 3.63 11.15
C HIS A 221 -10.62 4.52 10.26
N PHE A 222 -10.87 4.57 8.96
CA PHE A 222 -10.02 5.27 7.99
C PHE A 222 -10.80 6.27 7.14
N SER A 223 -11.84 6.89 7.73
CA SER A 223 -12.57 7.97 7.05
C SER A 223 -11.83 9.30 7.17
N GLN A 224 -12.00 10.16 6.17
CA GLN A 224 -11.47 11.53 6.21
C GLN A 224 -11.94 12.29 7.46
N ASN A 225 -13.19 12.09 7.89
CA ASN A 225 -13.72 12.73 9.09
C ASN A 225 -12.97 12.27 10.35
N SER A 226 -12.75 10.97 10.52
CA SER A 226 -11.99 10.44 11.66
C SER A 226 -10.55 10.98 11.69
N MET A 227 -9.91 11.08 10.52
CA MET A 227 -8.58 11.68 10.38
C MET A 227 -8.60 13.16 10.83
N VAL A 228 -9.52 13.96 10.30
CA VAL A 228 -9.65 15.40 10.62
C VAL A 228 -9.95 15.61 12.11
N GLU A 229 -10.88 14.85 12.67
CA GLU A 229 -11.22 14.91 14.11
C GLU A 229 -10.00 14.54 14.98
N GLY A 230 -9.25 13.51 14.61
CA GLY A 230 -8.04 13.11 15.30
C GLY A 230 -6.96 14.20 15.29
N VAL A 231 -6.74 14.84 14.15
CA VAL A 231 -5.80 15.97 14.00
C VAL A 231 -6.24 17.15 14.89
N ILE A 232 -7.53 17.55 14.80
CA ILE A 232 -8.07 18.68 15.59
C ILE A 232 -7.99 18.38 17.09
N ALA A 233 -8.31 17.15 17.51
CA ALA A 233 -8.20 16.74 18.91
C ALA A 233 -6.76 16.83 19.42
N GLY A 234 -5.79 16.39 18.60
CA GLY A 234 -4.37 16.53 18.91
C GLY A 234 -3.95 17.98 19.12
N TYR A 235 -4.34 18.89 18.23
CA TYR A 235 -4.06 20.32 18.39
C TYR A 235 -4.72 20.91 19.65
N ARG A 236 -5.99 20.61 19.91
CA ARG A 236 -6.69 21.11 21.12
C ARG A 236 -5.99 20.67 22.39
N GLU A 237 -5.58 19.41 22.46
CA GLU A 237 -4.85 18.90 23.63
C GLU A 237 -3.46 19.54 23.79
N ALA A 238 -2.74 19.75 22.69
CA ALA A 238 -1.44 20.42 22.74
C ALA A 238 -1.57 21.87 23.23
N PHE A 239 -2.58 22.62 22.76
CA PHE A 239 -2.83 23.98 23.22
C PHE A 239 -3.29 24.05 24.69
N ALA A 240 -4.03 23.07 25.18
CA ALA A 240 -4.49 23.04 26.58
C ALA A 240 -3.36 22.75 27.58
N LYS A 241 -2.20 22.26 27.12
CA LYS A 241 -1.01 21.97 27.93
C LYS A 241 -0.01 23.14 28.00
N ARG A 242 -0.25 24.20 27.26
CA ARG A 242 0.51 25.46 27.31
C ARG A 242 -0.06 26.42 28.36
#